data_2b3d56f46a6b43c2b3af53a06af4c65e
#
_entry.id   2b3d56f46a6b43c2b3af53a06af4c65e
#
_cell.length_a   1.000
_cell.length_b   1.000
_cell.length_c   1.000
_cell.angle_alpha   90.00
_cell.angle_beta   90.00
_cell.angle_gamma   90.00
#
_symmetry.space_group_name_H-M   'P 1'
#
loop_
_entity.id
_entity.type
_entity.pdbx_description
1 polymer ?
#
loop_
_entity_poly.entity_id
_entity_poly.type
_entity_poly.pdbx_seq_one_letter_code
_entity_poly.pdbx_strand_id
1 'polypeptide(L)'
;MPLPAHYLKEVYQYIRDCGGICIADEVQVGFGRVGSHFWGFELQEVIPDIVVMGKPMGNGHPLGAVIVTDEIANNFNNGIEYFNTYGGNSVACTIAEAVIDTIHDE
;
A
#
# COMPACT_ATOMS: atom_id res chain seq x y z
N MET A 1 0.08 -9.45 -16.63
CA MET A 1 1.35 -10.08 -17.01
C MET A 1 2.36 -9.73 -15.93
N PRO A 2 3.04 -10.70 -15.30
CA PRO A 2 4.04 -10.38 -14.28
C PRO A 2 5.22 -9.64 -14.90
N LEU A 3 5.83 -8.75 -14.13
CA LEU A 3 7.05 -8.05 -14.51
C LEU A 3 8.25 -9.03 -14.47
N PRO A 4 9.29 -8.82 -15.27
CA PRO A 4 10.55 -9.54 -15.13
C PRO A 4 11.14 -9.37 -13.72
N ALA A 5 11.88 -10.37 -13.26
CA ALA A 5 12.55 -10.29 -11.97
C ALA A 5 13.47 -9.05 -11.89
N HIS A 6 13.47 -8.36 -10.74
CA HIS A 6 14.29 -7.18 -10.45
C HIS A 6 14.04 -5.94 -11.34
N TYR A 7 13.03 -5.96 -12.22
CA TYR A 7 12.72 -4.82 -13.10
C TYR A 7 12.45 -3.54 -12.29
N LEU A 8 11.63 -3.63 -11.24
CA LEU A 8 11.32 -2.46 -10.43
C LEU A 8 12.52 -1.97 -9.60
N LYS A 9 13.49 -2.82 -9.31
CA LYS A 9 14.68 -2.43 -8.54
C LYS A 9 15.50 -1.37 -9.29
N GLU A 10 15.71 -1.57 -10.58
CA GLU A 10 16.41 -0.61 -11.44
C GLU A 10 15.56 0.65 -11.66
N VAL A 11 14.25 0.48 -11.91
CA VAL A 11 13.33 1.60 -12.13
C VAL A 11 13.24 2.50 -10.89
N TYR A 12 13.07 1.92 -9.70
CA TYR A 12 12.97 2.69 -8.45
C TYR A 12 14.26 3.47 -8.18
N GLN A 13 15.41 2.83 -8.38
CA GLN A 13 16.71 3.51 -8.23
C GLN A 13 16.81 4.70 -9.17
N TYR A 14 16.53 4.51 -10.44
CA TYR A 14 16.59 5.58 -11.43
C TYR A 14 15.63 6.74 -11.11
N ILE A 15 14.39 6.43 -10.71
CA ILE A 15 13.41 7.45 -10.36
C ILE A 15 13.87 8.27 -9.15
N ARG A 16 14.41 7.60 -8.11
CA ARG A 16 14.92 8.28 -6.90
C ARG A 16 16.16 9.13 -7.20
N ASP A 17 17.03 8.65 -8.05
CA ASP A 17 18.20 9.43 -8.52
C ASP A 17 17.79 10.72 -9.25
N CYS A 18 16.61 10.71 -9.89
CA CYS A 18 16.02 11.89 -10.51
C CYS A 18 15.20 12.75 -9.53
N GLY A 19 15.15 12.43 -8.22
CA GLY A 19 14.37 13.14 -7.22
C GLY A 19 12.87 12.82 -7.24
N GLY A 20 12.47 11.72 -7.89
CA GLY A 20 11.10 11.23 -7.90
C GLY A 20 10.78 10.30 -6.74
N ILE A 21 9.50 10.01 -6.53
CA ILE A 21 8.98 9.05 -5.55
C ILE A 21 8.35 7.86 -6.26
N CYS A 22 8.36 6.70 -5.59
CA CYS A 22 7.83 5.46 -6.13
C CYS A 22 6.57 5.05 -5.39
N ILE A 23 5.48 4.85 -6.14
CA ILE A 23 4.17 4.47 -5.61
C ILE A 23 3.87 3.04 -6.04
N ALA A 24 3.62 2.15 -5.07
CA ALA A 24 3.10 0.82 -5.33
C ALA A 24 1.57 0.82 -5.24
N ASP A 25 0.91 0.52 -6.35
CA ASP A 25 -0.52 0.25 -6.38
C ASP A 25 -0.74 -1.24 -6.03
N GLU A 26 -1.00 -1.50 -4.76
CA GLU A 26 -1.26 -2.83 -4.21
C GLU A 26 -2.77 -3.17 -4.13
N VAL A 27 -3.61 -2.35 -4.74
CA VAL A 27 -5.08 -2.51 -4.70
C VAL A 27 -5.53 -3.88 -5.23
N GLN A 28 -4.78 -4.50 -6.12
CA GLN A 28 -5.12 -5.81 -6.71
C GLN A 28 -4.24 -6.96 -6.18
N VAL A 29 -3.02 -6.69 -5.77
CA VAL A 29 -1.98 -7.71 -5.53
C VAL A 29 -1.53 -7.82 -4.08
N GLY A 30 -1.83 -6.85 -3.22
CA GLY A 30 -1.52 -6.88 -1.79
C GLY A 30 -2.34 -7.92 -1.01
N PHE A 31 -2.06 -8.02 0.28
CA PHE A 31 -2.75 -8.91 1.22
C PHE A 31 -2.62 -10.40 0.84
N GLY A 32 -1.41 -10.84 0.50
CA GLY A 32 -1.13 -12.23 0.22
C GLY A 32 -1.62 -12.75 -1.14
N ARG A 33 -2.20 -11.90 -2.01
CA ARG A 33 -2.75 -12.32 -3.32
C ARG A 33 -1.71 -12.92 -4.28
N VAL A 34 -0.44 -12.60 -4.10
CA VAL A 34 0.66 -13.20 -4.88
C VAL A 34 1.10 -14.57 -4.34
N GLY A 35 0.60 -15.00 -3.20
CA GLY A 35 0.80 -16.30 -2.59
C GLY A 35 2.07 -16.43 -1.73
N SER A 36 3.19 -15.90 -2.17
CA SER A 36 4.49 -16.02 -1.49
C SER A 36 4.86 -14.85 -0.58
N HIS A 37 4.20 -13.71 -0.73
CA HIS A 37 4.50 -12.48 -0.01
C HIS A 37 3.20 -11.74 0.34
N PHE A 38 3.24 -10.91 1.38
CA PHE A 38 2.09 -10.08 1.76
C PHE A 38 1.84 -8.97 0.73
N TRP A 39 2.92 -8.35 0.21
CA TRP A 39 2.85 -7.30 -0.80
C TRP A 39 3.41 -7.77 -2.15
N GLY A 40 2.78 -7.34 -3.24
CA GLY A 40 3.25 -7.64 -4.58
C GLY A 40 4.62 -7.03 -4.92
N PHE A 41 4.95 -5.86 -4.37
CA PHE A 41 6.24 -5.21 -4.60
C PHE A 41 7.43 -6.00 -3.99
N GLU A 42 7.20 -6.85 -3.00
CA GLU A 42 8.23 -7.69 -2.39
C GLU A 42 8.80 -8.70 -3.41
N LEU A 43 8.00 -9.14 -4.39
CA LEU A 43 8.47 -9.98 -5.51
C LEU A 43 9.59 -9.33 -6.34
N GLN A 44 9.70 -8.01 -6.26
CA GLN A 44 10.69 -7.22 -6.99
C GLN A 44 11.82 -6.73 -6.09
N GLU A 45 11.83 -7.10 -4.81
CA GLU A 45 12.83 -6.71 -3.80
C GLU A 45 12.96 -5.17 -3.69
N VAL A 46 11.84 -4.46 -3.72
CA VAL A 46 11.80 -3.00 -3.58
C VAL A 46 10.94 -2.59 -2.39
N ILE A 47 11.19 -1.37 -1.89
CA ILE A 47 10.36 -0.72 -0.88
C ILE A 47 9.84 0.58 -1.50
N PRO A 48 8.53 0.74 -1.72
CA PRO A 48 7.95 1.97 -2.24
C PRO A 48 7.93 3.09 -1.20
N ASP A 49 7.77 4.33 -1.66
CA ASP A 49 7.61 5.51 -0.81
C ASP A 49 6.15 5.69 -0.41
N ILE A 50 5.23 5.23 -1.27
CA ILE A 50 3.79 5.22 -1.04
C ILE A 50 3.23 3.84 -1.43
N VAL A 51 2.37 3.28 -0.59
CA VAL A 51 1.59 2.07 -0.89
C VAL A 51 0.11 2.42 -0.89
N VAL A 52 -0.56 2.15 -2.00
CA VAL A 52 -2.02 2.29 -2.12
C VAL A 52 -2.66 0.92 -2.04
N MET A 53 -3.65 0.74 -1.18
CA MET A 53 -4.31 -0.54 -0.95
C MET A 53 -5.82 -0.42 -0.93
N GLY A 54 -6.50 -1.53 -1.23
CA GLY A 54 -7.95 -1.61 -1.28
C GLY A 54 -8.40 -3.05 -1.48
N LYS A 55 -9.49 -3.27 -2.15
CA LYS A 55 -10.09 -4.59 -2.49
C LYS A 55 -9.87 -5.71 -1.46
N PRO A 56 -8.77 -6.50 -1.49
CA PRO A 56 -8.57 -7.59 -0.53
C PRO A 56 -8.49 -7.11 0.92
N MET A 57 -8.05 -5.88 1.16
CA MET A 57 -7.99 -5.27 2.48
C MET A 57 -9.34 -5.32 3.22
N GLY A 58 -10.43 -5.13 2.51
CA GLY A 58 -11.79 -5.19 3.07
C GLY A 58 -12.48 -6.54 2.91
N ASN A 59 -11.87 -7.48 2.17
CA ASN A 59 -12.43 -8.80 1.86
C ASN A 59 -13.93 -8.79 1.48
N GLY A 60 -14.30 -7.85 0.59
CA GLY A 60 -15.66 -7.62 0.12
C GLY A 60 -16.33 -6.36 0.71
N HIS A 61 -15.82 -5.80 1.80
CA HIS A 61 -16.23 -4.50 2.30
C HIS A 61 -15.50 -3.37 1.55
N PRO A 62 -16.18 -2.27 1.15
CA PRO A 62 -15.52 -1.15 0.49
C PRO A 62 -14.61 -0.40 1.45
N LEU A 63 -13.31 -0.59 1.27
CA LEU A 63 -12.27 -0.03 2.11
C LEU A 63 -11.01 0.22 1.28
N GLY A 64 -10.31 1.29 1.58
CA GLY A 64 -9.00 1.61 1.01
C GLY A 64 -8.16 2.37 2.01
N ALA A 65 -6.84 2.26 1.84
CA ALA A 65 -5.88 3.01 2.64
C ALA A 65 -4.65 3.37 1.81
N VAL A 66 -3.88 4.32 2.33
CA VAL A 66 -2.60 4.73 1.78
C VAL A 66 -1.59 4.76 2.94
N ILE A 67 -0.47 4.11 2.75
CA ILE A 67 0.69 4.19 3.65
C ILE A 67 1.76 5.02 2.96
N VAL A 68 2.41 5.89 3.69
CA VAL A 68 3.48 6.76 3.19
C VAL A 68 4.64 6.80 4.18
N THR A 69 5.81 7.22 3.70
CA THR A 69 6.95 7.49 4.59
C THR A 69 6.67 8.70 5.49
N ASP A 70 7.37 8.79 6.62
CA ASP A 70 7.25 9.93 7.56
C ASP A 70 7.53 11.27 6.87
N GLU A 71 8.48 11.30 5.94
CA GLU A 71 8.81 12.51 5.17
C GLU A 71 7.61 12.99 4.35
N ILE A 72 6.94 12.08 3.64
CA ILE A 72 5.75 12.42 2.84
C ILE A 72 4.60 12.84 3.76
N ALA A 73 4.39 12.13 4.87
CA ALA A 73 3.36 12.48 5.85
C ALA A 73 3.58 13.88 6.43
N ASN A 74 4.82 14.22 6.80
CA ASN A 74 5.17 15.53 7.33
C ASN A 74 4.98 16.66 6.29
N ASN A 75 5.29 16.40 5.03
CA ASN A 75 5.04 17.36 3.95
C ASN A 75 3.54 17.55 3.66
N PHE A 76 2.75 16.50 3.81
CA PHE A 76 1.29 16.56 3.66
C PHE A 76 0.64 17.36 4.82
N ASN A 77 1.21 17.29 6.02
CA ASN A 77 0.76 18.01 7.21
C ASN A 77 1.16 19.52 7.12
N ASN A 78 0.60 20.20 6.15
CA ASN A 78 0.92 21.60 5.79
C ASN A 78 0.02 22.64 6.47
N GLY A 79 -0.79 22.23 7.46
CA GLY A 79 -1.73 23.09 8.19
C GLY A 79 -3.09 23.23 7.50
N ILE A 80 -3.31 22.64 6.34
CA ILE A 80 -4.63 22.56 5.72
C ILE A 80 -5.36 21.34 6.31
N GLU A 81 -6.57 21.56 6.82
CA GLU A 81 -7.39 20.48 7.37
C GLU A 81 -7.76 19.49 6.27
N TYR A 82 -7.42 18.20 6.50
CA TYR A 82 -7.91 17.11 5.68
C TYR A 82 -9.17 16.51 6.30
N PHE A 83 -10.24 16.47 5.53
CA PHE A 83 -11.51 15.88 5.95
C PHE A 83 -12.01 14.84 4.94
N ASN A 84 -12.48 13.72 5.47
CA ASN A 84 -13.13 12.66 4.70
C ASN A 84 -14.34 12.15 5.48
N THR A 85 -15.54 12.33 4.93
CA THR A 85 -16.81 11.99 5.59
C THR A 85 -16.89 10.52 6.03
N TYR A 86 -16.40 9.60 5.23
CA TYR A 86 -16.50 8.16 5.46
C TYR A 86 -15.17 7.50 5.82
N GLY A 87 -14.04 8.17 5.61
CA GLY A 87 -12.72 7.66 5.92
C GLY A 87 -12.53 7.43 7.40
N GLY A 88 -11.91 6.31 7.77
CA GLY A 88 -11.61 5.97 9.15
C GLY A 88 -12.83 5.64 10.02
N ASN A 89 -13.98 5.31 9.41
CA ASN A 89 -15.14 4.89 10.21
C ASN A 89 -14.84 3.56 10.94
N SER A 90 -15.38 3.43 12.15
CA SER A 90 -15.08 2.32 13.05
C SER A 90 -15.45 0.95 12.46
N VAL A 91 -16.54 0.87 11.70
CA VAL A 91 -16.98 -0.41 11.09
C VAL A 91 -15.97 -0.90 10.07
N ALA A 92 -15.55 -0.02 9.14
CA ALA A 92 -14.57 -0.38 8.12
C ALA A 92 -13.20 -0.72 8.74
N CYS A 93 -12.76 0.03 9.76
CA CYS A 93 -11.50 -0.25 10.46
C CYS A 93 -11.53 -1.61 11.18
N THR A 94 -12.61 -1.94 11.87
CA THR A 94 -12.78 -3.25 12.53
C THR A 94 -12.77 -4.42 11.52
N ILE A 95 -13.38 -4.22 10.34
CA ILE A 95 -13.34 -5.22 9.28
C ILE A 95 -11.92 -5.41 8.76
N ALA A 96 -11.17 -4.32 8.53
CA ALA A 96 -9.78 -4.39 8.09
C ALA A 96 -8.89 -5.11 9.11
N GLU A 97 -9.06 -4.80 10.40
CA GLU A 97 -8.36 -5.46 11.50
C GLU A 97 -8.61 -6.97 11.49
N ALA A 98 -9.87 -7.41 11.40
CA ALA A 98 -10.24 -8.82 11.33
C ALA A 98 -9.62 -9.54 10.10
N VAL A 99 -9.52 -8.86 8.95
CA VAL A 99 -8.87 -9.41 7.75
C VAL A 99 -7.37 -9.61 7.99
N ILE A 100 -6.70 -8.63 8.57
CA ILE A 100 -5.26 -8.70 8.87
C ILE A 100 -4.99 -9.82 9.87
N ASP A 101 -5.75 -9.87 10.96
CA ASP A 101 -5.61 -10.91 11.99
C ASP A 101 -5.78 -12.32 11.39
N THR A 102 -6.80 -12.51 10.54
CA THR A 102 -7.02 -13.79 9.85
C THR A 102 -5.83 -14.20 8.98
N ILE A 103 -5.22 -13.26 8.25
CA ILE A 103 -4.06 -13.54 7.40
C ILE A 103 -2.81 -13.86 8.25
N HIS A 104 -2.67 -13.23 9.42
CA HIS A 104 -1.53 -13.49 10.31
C HIS A 104 -1.62 -14.83 11.04
N ASP A 105 -2.84 -15.33 11.28
CA ASP A 105 -3.07 -16.58 12.02
C ASP A 105 -2.98 -17.83 11.12
N GLU A 106 -2.93 -17.69 9.79
CA GLU A 106 -2.78 -18.77 8.80
C GLU A 106 -1.32 -18.94 8.31
#